data_cd33a3ee8250abb9ef11a75b2156dd5c
#
_entry.id   cd33a3ee8250abb9ef11a75b2156dd5c
#
_cell.length_a   1.000
_cell.length_b   1.000
_cell.length_c   1.000
_cell.angle_alpha   90.00
_cell.angle_beta   90.00
_cell.angle_gamma   90.00
#
_symmetry.space_group_name_H-M   'P 1'
#
loop_
_entity.id
_entity.type
_entity.pdbx_description
1 polymer ?
#
loop_
_entity_poly.entity_id
_entity_poly.type
_entity_poly.pdbx_seq_one_letter_code
_entity_poly.pdbx_strand_id
1 'polypeptide(L)'
;MTAGTASAECACGKYKRVRFKGIVCERCGVEVTKSRVRRERMGHIELAAPVTHIWFFKGVPSRLGYLLDIAPKDLEKVIYFAAYMVTSVDEEQRHNDLPDLQDEFDTEIGNMAKRRDNEIENRARKVEEDLAQLEAEGEGRGPARTKLRNGAERDMAAIRQRYDDQIQRLNAVFDRFKSLKPGDLEGDVDLWREMQDRYGDYFEGCMGAEAIQKRLQDFDLEAASKQLREEIDSGSGQRKARALKRLKVVNAFLTTGNKPEAMVLTVIPVIPPDLRPMVQLDGGRFATSDLNDLY
;
A
#
# COMPACT_ATOMS: atom_id res chain seq x y z
N MET A 1 -18.91 -4.98 29.60
CA MET A 1 -19.45 -6.12 30.34
C MET A 1 -18.97 -6.05 31.79
N THR A 2 -19.82 -5.71 32.71
CA THR A 2 -19.50 -5.67 34.15
C THR A 2 -19.85 -7.03 34.74
N ALA A 3 -18.83 -7.87 35.03
CA ALA A 3 -19.07 -9.09 35.83
C ALA A 3 -19.41 -8.69 37.26
N GLY A 4 -20.44 -9.29 37.80
CA GLY A 4 -20.87 -9.01 39.17
C GLY A 4 -19.82 -9.36 40.22
N THR A 5 -19.99 -8.79 41.39
CA THR A 5 -19.16 -8.95 42.61
C THR A 5 -18.98 -10.42 43.08
N ALA A 6 -18.11 -10.66 44.05
CA ALA A 6 -17.63 -11.97 44.54
C ALA A 6 -18.63 -13.13 44.70
N SER A 7 -19.91 -12.87 44.73
CA SER A 7 -21.00 -13.84 44.69
C SER A 7 -21.59 -13.90 43.29
N ALA A 8 -21.70 -15.07 42.67
CA ALA A 8 -22.32 -15.31 41.36
C ALA A 8 -23.69 -14.60 41.23
N GLU A 9 -23.65 -13.31 40.82
CA GLU A 9 -24.80 -12.40 40.84
C GLU A 9 -24.77 -11.53 39.58
N CYS A 10 -25.90 -11.29 38.93
CA CYS A 10 -26.03 -10.35 37.82
C CYS A 10 -26.11 -8.89 38.33
N ALA A 11 -25.80 -7.91 37.48
CA ALA A 11 -25.74 -6.50 37.90
C ALA A 11 -27.07 -5.93 38.39
N CYS A 12 -28.21 -6.40 37.88
CA CYS A 12 -29.54 -5.97 38.31
C CYS A 12 -30.10 -6.73 39.53
N GLY A 13 -29.38 -7.72 40.06
CA GLY A 13 -29.79 -8.52 41.21
C GLY A 13 -30.89 -9.56 40.96
N LYS A 14 -31.34 -9.77 39.72
CA LYS A 14 -32.39 -10.76 39.40
C LYS A 14 -31.90 -12.18 39.66
N TYR A 15 -30.68 -12.49 39.37
CA TYR A 15 -30.06 -13.80 39.59
C TYR A 15 -28.92 -13.64 40.61
N LYS A 16 -29.04 -14.29 41.77
CA LYS A 16 -28.14 -14.12 42.93
C LYS A 16 -27.53 -15.41 43.46
N ARG A 17 -27.69 -16.55 42.81
CA ARG A 17 -27.25 -17.84 43.36
C ARG A 17 -26.41 -18.61 42.35
N VAL A 18 -25.51 -19.46 42.86
CA VAL A 18 -24.59 -20.33 42.07
C VAL A 18 -25.36 -21.25 41.11
N ARG A 19 -26.60 -21.62 41.40
CA ARG A 19 -27.45 -22.42 40.50
C ARG A 19 -27.71 -21.76 39.15
N PHE A 20 -27.59 -20.44 39.09
CA PHE A 20 -27.78 -19.67 37.85
C PHE A 20 -26.46 -19.41 37.08
N LYS A 21 -25.39 -20.11 37.46
CA LYS A 21 -24.10 -19.99 36.80
C LYS A 21 -24.20 -20.28 35.29
N GLY A 22 -23.64 -19.39 34.45
CA GLY A 22 -23.65 -19.49 32.98
C GLY A 22 -24.88 -18.88 32.30
N ILE A 23 -25.88 -18.40 33.08
CA ILE A 23 -27.06 -17.72 32.53
C ILE A 23 -26.69 -16.26 32.23
N VAL A 24 -27.01 -15.80 31.02
CA VAL A 24 -26.97 -14.37 30.65
C VAL A 24 -28.32 -13.76 31.10
N CYS A 25 -28.24 -12.73 31.92
CA CYS A 25 -29.45 -12.08 32.42
C CYS A 25 -30.11 -11.27 31.28
N GLU A 26 -31.37 -11.58 30.97
CA GLU A 26 -32.13 -10.92 29.92
C GLU A 26 -32.44 -9.44 30.24
N ARG A 27 -32.34 -9.02 31.50
CA ARG A 27 -32.60 -7.64 31.94
C ARG A 27 -31.35 -6.74 31.85
N CYS A 28 -30.17 -7.24 32.24
CA CYS A 28 -28.94 -6.44 32.32
C CYS A 28 -27.83 -6.96 31.42
N GLY A 29 -28.03 -8.06 30.66
CA GLY A 29 -27.05 -8.63 29.74
C GLY A 29 -25.80 -9.23 30.40
N VAL A 30 -25.73 -9.30 31.73
CA VAL A 30 -24.56 -9.80 32.46
C VAL A 30 -24.66 -11.32 32.66
N GLU A 31 -23.57 -12.03 32.28
CA GLU A 31 -23.43 -13.47 32.59
C GLU A 31 -23.18 -13.68 34.07
N VAL A 32 -23.94 -14.60 34.69
CA VAL A 32 -23.73 -14.99 36.08
C VAL A 32 -22.56 -15.95 36.19
N THR A 33 -21.40 -15.44 36.64
CA THR A 33 -20.18 -16.22 36.75
C THR A 33 -19.35 -15.83 37.97
N LYS A 34 -18.25 -16.53 38.21
CA LYS A 34 -17.34 -16.21 39.33
C LYS A 34 -16.58 -14.91 39.02
N SER A 35 -16.31 -14.07 40.02
CA SER A 35 -15.53 -12.83 39.88
C SER A 35 -14.14 -13.04 39.31
N ARG A 36 -13.56 -14.22 39.51
CA ARG A 36 -12.24 -14.60 38.96
C ARG A 36 -12.12 -14.44 37.43
N VAL A 37 -13.23 -14.56 36.68
CA VAL A 37 -13.23 -14.37 35.24
C VAL A 37 -12.77 -12.96 34.81
N ARG A 38 -12.93 -11.96 35.69
CA ARG A 38 -12.43 -10.60 35.45
C ARG A 38 -10.92 -10.51 35.40
N ARG A 39 -10.19 -11.50 35.90
CA ARG A 39 -8.73 -11.63 35.83
C ARG A 39 -8.27 -12.59 34.75
N GLU A 40 -9.15 -13.44 34.25
CA GLU A 40 -8.77 -14.54 33.34
C GLU A 40 -9.26 -14.34 31.92
N ARG A 41 -10.46 -13.76 31.73
CA ARG A 41 -11.04 -13.59 30.38
C ARG A 41 -10.41 -12.41 29.65
N MET A 42 -9.78 -12.72 28.52
CA MET A 42 -9.31 -11.75 27.55
C MET A 42 -10.48 -11.25 26.68
N GLY A 43 -10.43 -9.99 26.28
CA GLY A 43 -11.25 -9.44 25.20
C GLY A 43 -10.43 -9.25 23.93
N HIS A 44 -11.04 -8.68 22.91
CA HIS A 44 -10.37 -8.29 21.68
C HIS A 44 -11.05 -7.04 21.09
N ILE A 45 -10.27 -6.32 20.28
CA ILE A 45 -10.74 -5.20 19.47
C ILE A 45 -10.42 -5.55 18.02
N GLU A 46 -11.42 -5.66 17.17
CA GLU A 46 -11.26 -5.79 15.74
C GLU A 46 -10.91 -4.43 15.15
N LEU A 47 -9.81 -4.38 14.40
CA LEU A 47 -9.36 -3.14 13.75
C LEU A 47 -10.11 -2.94 12.43
N ALA A 48 -10.43 -1.68 12.12
CA ALA A 48 -11.06 -1.31 10.85
C ALA A 48 -10.13 -1.53 9.63
N ALA A 49 -8.81 -1.51 9.87
CA ALA A 49 -7.78 -1.79 8.87
C ALA A 49 -6.59 -2.51 9.53
N PRO A 50 -5.83 -3.32 8.77
CA PRO A 50 -4.62 -3.96 9.28
C PRO A 50 -3.58 -2.93 9.75
N VAL A 51 -2.85 -3.26 10.80
CA VAL A 51 -1.78 -2.42 11.34
C VAL A 51 -0.51 -3.25 11.54
N THR A 52 0.59 -2.78 11.02
CA THR A 52 1.89 -3.44 11.18
C THR A 52 2.38 -3.32 12.62
N HIS A 53 2.74 -4.43 13.25
CA HIS A 53 3.23 -4.43 14.62
C HIS A 53 4.60 -3.72 14.70
N ILE A 54 4.69 -2.73 15.58
CA ILE A 54 5.86 -1.84 15.69
C ILE A 54 7.18 -2.59 16.02
N TRP A 55 7.12 -3.67 16.78
CA TRP A 55 8.30 -4.48 17.13
C TRP A 55 8.95 -5.15 15.92
N PHE A 56 8.15 -5.53 14.92
CA PHE A 56 8.66 -6.17 13.71
C PHE A 56 9.03 -5.17 12.62
N PHE A 57 8.45 -3.97 12.69
CA PHE A 57 8.72 -2.86 11.76
C PHE A 57 9.90 -2.00 12.19
N LYS A 58 9.85 -1.35 13.39
CA LYS A 58 10.86 -0.41 13.91
C LYS A 58 11.95 -1.08 14.73
N GLY A 59 11.87 -2.39 14.97
CA GLY A 59 12.94 -3.13 15.65
C GLY A 59 14.26 -3.05 14.89
N VAL A 60 15.38 -3.03 15.61
CA VAL A 60 16.72 -3.05 15.00
C VAL A 60 17.37 -4.42 15.29
N PRO A 61 17.50 -5.25 14.29
CA PRO A 61 17.11 -5.12 12.88
C PRO A 61 15.61 -5.34 12.63
N SER A 62 15.04 -4.68 11.58
CA SER A 62 13.64 -4.90 11.19
C SER A 62 13.41 -6.33 10.71
N ARG A 63 12.52 -7.06 11.39
CA ARG A 63 12.17 -8.44 11.02
C ARG A 63 11.41 -8.49 9.70
N LEU A 64 10.48 -7.56 9.48
CA LEU A 64 9.76 -7.39 8.23
C LEU A 64 10.69 -7.04 7.08
N GLY A 65 11.61 -6.10 7.29
CA GLY A 65 12.58 -5.71 6.27
C GLY A 65 13.49 -6.86 5.83
N TYR A 66 13.91 -7.74 6.76
CA TYR A 66 14.70 -8.91 6.40
C TYR A 66 13.88 -10.00 5.71
N LEU A 67 12.64 -10.24 6.14
CA LEU A 67 11.80 -11.27 5.53
C LEU A 67 11.44 -10.90 4.09
N LEU A 68 10.92 -9.68 3.89
CA LEU A 68 10.49 -9.20 2.58
C LEU A 68 11.62 -8.68 1.68
N ASP A 69 12.85 -8.59 2.21
CA ASP A 69 14.02 -8.00 1.54
C ASP A 69 13.86 -6.53 1.15
N ILE A 70 13.11 -5.78 1.94
CA ILE A 70 12.81 -4.37 1.72
C ILE A 70 13.64 -3.51 2.69
N ALA A 71 14.20 -2.40 2.18
CA ALA A 71 14.92 -1.45 3.02
C ALA A 71 13.96 -0.78 4.03
N PRO A 72 14.42 -0.47 5.27
CA PRO A 72 13.56 0.13 6.29
C PRO A 72 12.87 1.43 5.85
N LYS A 73 13.56 2.28 5.09
CA LYS A 73 13.00 3.53 4.55
C LYS A 73 11.87 3.29 3.53
N ASP A 74 12.01 2.25 2.72
CA ASP A 74 11.03 1.91 1.69
C ASP A 74 9.81 1.21 2.32
N LEU A 75 10.04 0.35 3.31
CA LEU A 75 8.97 -0.21 4.13
C LEU A 75 8.15 0.89 4.84
N GLU A 76 8.84 1.94 5.32
CA GLU A 76 8.21 3.11 5.91
C GLU A 76 7.31 3.86 4.93
N LYS A 77 7.77 4.07 3.68
CA LYS A 77 6.95 4.70 2.63
C LYS A 77 5.65 3.94 2.38
N VAL A 78 5.70 2.61 2.32
CA VAL A 78 4.51 1.78 2.12
C VAL A 78 3.55 1.91 3.31
N ILE A 79 4.04 1.72 4.52
CA ILE A 79 3.22 1.73 5.75
C ILE A 79 2.54 3.09 5.96
N TYR A 80 3.22 4.20 5.64
CA TYR A 80 2.68 5.56 5.78
C TYR A 80 2.01 6.10 4.51
N PHE A 81 1.60 5.24 3.60
CA PHE A 81 0.86 5.60 2.38
C PHE A 81 1.59 6.60 1.45
N ALA A 82 2.92 6.55 1.42
CA ALA A 82 3.75 7.36 0.53
C ALA A 82 4.19 6.63 -0.75
N ALA A 83 3.98 5.31 -0.84
CA ALA A 83 4.25 4.53 -2.02
C ALA A 83 3.32 3.31 -2.09
N TYR A 84 2.93 2.95 -3.31
CA TYR A 84 2.30 1.67 -3.60
C TYR A 84 3.34 0.56 -3.59
N MET A 85 2.93 -0.62 -3.16
CA MET A 85 3.72 -1.84 -3.28
C MET A 85 2.96 -2.84 -4.15
N VAL A 86 3.65 -3.39 -5.13
CA VAL A 86 3.14 -4.48 -5.97
C VAL A 86 3.05 -5.74 -5.12
N THR A 87 1.85 -6.27 -4.98
CA THR A 87 1.61 -7.49 -4.19
C THR A 87 1.74 -8.74 -5.03
N SER A 88 1.18 -8.74 -6.23
CA SER A 88 1.25 -9.86 -7.17
C SER A 88 1.40 -9.37 -8.61
N VAL A 89 1.97 -10.20 -9.46
CA VAL A 89 2.05 -9.99 -10.91
C VAL A 89 1.77 -11.33 -11.56
N ASP A 90 0.83 -11.35 -12.51
CA ASP A 90 0.61 -12.52 -13.38
C ASP A 90 1.65 -12.51 -14.51
N GLU A 91 2.79 -13.14 -14.22
CA GLU A 91 3.92 -13.23 -15.15
C GLU A 91 3.58 -14.03 -16.42
N GLU A 92 2.73 -15.07 -16.28
CA GLU A 92 2.37 -15.94 -17.39
C GLU A 92 1.44 -15.20 -18.37
N GLN A 93 0.38 -14.60 -17.87
CA GLN A 93 -0.53 -13.82 -18.68
C GLN A 93 0.19 -12.64 -19.33
N ARG A 94 0.98 -11.88 -18.53
CA ARG A 94 1.77 -10.75 -19.06
C ARG A 94 2.70 -11.18 -20.17
N HIS A 95 3.41 -12.32 -20.02
CA HIS A 95 4.34 -12.80 -21.04
C HIS A 95 3.64 -13.19 -22.33
N ASN A 96 2.48 -13.84 -22.23
CA ASN A 96 1.70 -14.26 -23.38
C ASN A 96 1.13 -13.08 -24.17
N ASP A 97 0.62 -12.07 -23.46
CA ASP A 97 -0.09 -10.94 -24.06
C ASP A 97 0.87 -9.78 -24.43
N LEU A 98 2.13 -9.81 -23.97
CA LEU A 98 3.09 -8.72 -24.20
C LEU A 98 3.30 -8.34 -25.66
N PRO A 99 3.34 -9.27 -26.66
CA PRO A 99 3.45 -8.92 -28.06
C PRO A 99 2.26 -8.08 -28.55
N ASP A 100 1.05 -8.49 -28.22
CA ASP A 100 -0.18 -7.80 -28.64
C ASP A 100 -0.29 -6.42 -27.97
N LEU A 101 0.06 -6.33 -26.69
CA LEU A 101 0.13 -5.06 -25.96
C LEU A 101 1.18 -4.10 -26.55
N GLN A 102 2.30 -4.63 -27.01
CA GLN A 102 3.33 -3.82 -27.69
C GLN A 102 2.82 -3.26 -29.03
N ASP A 103 2.13 -4.08 -29.82
CA ASP A 103 1.56 -3.64 -31.11
C ASP A 103 0.47 -2.58 -30.92
N GLU A 104 -0.40 -2.74 -29.91
CA GLU A 104 -1.41 -1.75 -29.53
C GLU A 104 -0.76 -0.43 -29.08
N PHE A 105 0.28 -0.52 -28.26
CA PHE A 105 1.04 0.62 -27.77
C PHE A 105 1.73 1.37 -28.91
N ASP A 106 2.40 0.67 -29.83
CA ASP A 106 3.08 1.27 -30.97
C ASP A 106 2.08 1.94 -31.93
N THR A 107 0.89 1.36 -32.07
CA THR A 107 -0.22 1.95 -32.83
C THR A 107 -0.72 3.24 -32.16
N GLU A 108 -0.89 3.26 -30.85
CA GLU A 108 -1.30 4.45 -30.08
C GLU A 108 -0.28 5.59 -30.26
N ILE A 109 1.00 5.30 -30.08
CA ILE A 109 2.10 6.26 -30.27
C ILE A 109 2.09 6.80 -31.70
N GLY A 110 1.95 5.92 -32.70
CA GLY A 110 1.87 6.30 -34.11
C GLY A 110 0.67 7.21 -34.40
N ASN A 111 -0.47 6.95 -33.80
CA ASN A 111 -1.66 7.79 -33.94
C ASN A 111 -1.48 9.15 -33.25
N MET A 112 -0.80 9.22 -32.12
CA MET A 112 -0.48 10.49 -31.43
C MET A 112 0.48 11.33 -32.26
N ALA A 113 1.51 10.72 -32.85
CA ALA A 113 2.44 11.40 -33.77
C ALA A 113 1.71 11.97 -34.99
N LYS A 114 0.82 11.21 -35.62
CA LYS A 114 -0.01 11.69 -36.74
C LYS A 114 -0.92 12.86 -36.33
N ARG A 115 -1.53 12.80 -35.13
CA ARG A 115 -2.37 13.91 -34.64
C ARG A 115 -1.53 15.16 -34.39
N ARG A 116 -0.34 15.02 -33.82
CA ARG A 116 0.64 16.12 -33.64
C ARG A 116 0.95 16.78 -34.99
N ASP A 117 1.33 15.97 -35.95
CA ASP A 117 1.76 16.47 -37.27
C ASP A 117 0.62 17.17 -38.00
N ASN A 118 -0.59 16.59 -37.96
CA ASN A 118 -1.79 17.22 -38.52
C ASN A 118 -2.14 18.55 -37.83
N GLU A 119 -2.00 18.66 -36.51
CA GLU A 119 -2.27 19.88 -35.77
C GLU A 119 -1.24 20.98 -36.10
N ILE A 120 0.01 20.60 -36.26
CA ILE A 120 1.10 21.51 -36.73
C ILE A 120 0.82 21.98 -38.15
N GLU A 121 0.47 21.08 -39.06
CA GLU A 121 0.15 21.42 -40.45
C GLU A 121 -1.06 22.35 -40.56
N ASN A 122 -2.12 22.07 -39.80
CA ASN A 122 -3.29 22.94 -39.73
C ASN A 122 -2.94 24.34 -39.20
N ARG A 123 -2.06 24.42 -38.19
CA ARG A 123 -1.59 25.70 -37.69
C ARG A 123 -0.74 26.44 -38.71
N ALA A 124 0.17 25.74 -39.41
CA ALA A 124 1.02 26.31 -40.47
C ALA A 124 0.15 26.88 -41.59
N ARG A 125 -0.83 26.12 -42.10
CA ARG A 125 -1.77 26.56 -43.15
C ARG A 125 -2.54 27.81 -42.72
N LYS A 126 -3.06 27.84 -41.48
CA LYS A 126 -3.74 29.02 -40.98
C LYS A 126 -2.85 30.26 -40.94
N VAL A 127 -1.59 30.09 -40.59
CA VAL A 127 -0.62 31.19 -40.58
C VAL A 127 -0.32 31.70 -42.01
N GLU A 128 -0.27 30.82 -43.01
CA GLU A 128 -0.13 31.21 -44.41
C GLU A 128 -1.34 32.02 -44.89
N GLU A 129 -2.56 31.60 -44.52
CA GLU A 129 -3.80 32.32 -44.80
C GLU A 129 -3.79 33.73 -44.15
N ASP A 130 -3.44 33.82 -42.86
CA ASP A 130 -3.34 35.07 -42.13
C ASP A 130 -2.26 36.01 -42.71
N LEU A 131 -1.13 35.45 -43.19
CA LEU A 131 -0.09 36.21 -43.86
C LEU A 131 -0.53 36.74 -45.22
N ALA A 132 -1.26 35.95 -46.00
CA ALA A 132 -1.80 36.36 -47.28
C ALA A 132 -2.86 37.49 -47.12
N GLN A 133 -3.67 37.44 -46.05
CA GLN A 133 -4.58 38.51 -45.70
C GLN A 133 -3.85 39.82 -45.36
N LEU A 134 -2.80 39.78 -44.52
CA LEU A 134 -1.98 40.93 -44.19
C LEU A 134 -1.29 41.54 -45.41
N GLU A 135 -0.89 40.72 -46.37
CA GLU A 135 -0.31 41.17 -47.63
C GLU A 135 -1.36 41.87 -48.52
N ALA A 136 -2.58 41.38 -48.56
CA ALA A 136 -3.70 41.98 -49.28
C ALA A 136 -4.14 43.34 -48.71
N GLU A 137 -4.03 43.50 -47.39
CA GLU A 137 -4.34 44.74 -46.66
C GLU A 137 -3.22 45.80 -46.73
N GLY A 138 -2.09 45.49 -47.40
CA GLY A 138 -0.97 46.40 -47.57
C GLY A 138 -0.02 46.48 -46.37
N GLU A 139 -0.26 45.72 -45.32
CA GLU A 139 0.59 45.63 -44.10
C GLU A 139 1.61 44.49 -44.16
N GLY A 140 1.81 43.87 -45.31
CA GLY A 140 2.65 42.67 -45.51
C GLY A 140 4.15 42.84 -45.23
N ARG A 141 4.63 44.04 -44.94
CA ARG A 141 6.03 44.35 -44.64
C ARG A 141 6.12 45.13 -43.32
N GLY A 142 6.46 44.43 -42.22
CA GLY A 142 6.61 45.16 -40.98
C GLY A 142 6.55 44.29 -39.71
N PRO A 143 6.52 44.92 -38.55
CA PRO A 143 6.49 44.23 -37.24
C PRO A 143 5.29 43.30 -37.06
N ALA A 144 4.17 43.52 -37.74
CA ALA A 144 2.97 42.67 -37.69
C ALA A 144 3.26 41.26 -38.24
N ARG A 145 3.91 41.17 -39.40
CA ARG A 145 4.33 39.88 -40.01
C ARG A 145 5.28 39.10 -39.13
N THR A 146 6.27 39.80 -38.54
CA THR A 146 7.23 39.17 -37.63
C THR A 146 6.55 38.66 -36.35
N LYS A 147 5.63 39.44 -35.81
CA LYS A 147 4.84 39.05 -34.62
C LYS A 147 3.99 37.82 -34.89
N LEU A 148 3.32 37.76 -36.05
CA LEU A 148 2.50 36.60 -36.45
C LEU A 148 3.36 35.34 -36.62
N ARG A 149 4.50 35.41 -37.32
CA ARG A 149 5.44 34.29 -37.49
C ARG A 149 5.98 33.79 -36.16
N ASN A 150 6.46 34.69 -35.31
CA ASN A 150 7.01 34.32 -34.01
C ASN A 150 5.92 33.74 -33.08
N GLY A 151 4.67 34.21 -33.17
CA GLY A 151 3.52 33.65 -32.50
C GLY A 151 3.26 32.21 -32.95
N ALA A 152 3.19 32.00 -34.24
CA ALA A 152 2.97 30.67 -34.84
C ALA A 152 4.07 29.66 -34.52
N GLU A 153 5.32 30.09 -34.55
CA GLU A 153 6.44 29.22 -34.14
C GLU A 153 6.35 28.78 -32.68
N ARG A 154 5.94 29.71 -31.79
CA ARG A 154 5.68 29.37 -30.37
C ARG A 154 4.52 28.38 -30.23
N ASP A 155 3.44 28.63 -30.96
CA ASP A 155 2.24 27.72 -30.92
C ASP A 155 2.61 26.32 -31.42
N MET A 156 3.32 26.22 -32.55
CA MET A 156 3.79 24.94 -33.07
C MET A 156 4.79 24.24 -32.15
N ALA A 157 5.67 25.00 -31.48
CA ALA A 157 6.57 24.45 -30.48
C ALA A 157 5.81 23.93 -29.28
N ALA A 158 4.79 24.65 -28.80
CA ALA A 158 3.94 24.23 -27.69
C ALA A 158 3.13 22.97 -28.03
N ILE A 159 2.63 22.87 -29.28
CA ILE A 159 1.95 21.65 -29.75
C ILE A 159 2.93 20.45 -29.72
N ARG A 160 4.14 20.61 -30.27
CA ARG A 160 5.16 19.54 -30.23
C ARG A 160 5.43 19.11 -28.80
N GLN A 161 5.76 20.06 -27.94
CA GLN A 161 6.09 19.78 -26.54
C GLN A 161 4.96 19.01 -25.84
N ARG A 162 3.72 19.42 -26.01
CA ARG A 162 2.57 18.74 -25.39
C ARG A 162 2.44 17.28 -25.80
N TYR A 163 2.60 16.98 -27.11
CA TYR A 163 2.54 15.60 -27.60
C TYR A 163 3.78 14.79 -27.21
N ASP A 164 4.95 15.40 -27.22
CA ASP A 164 6.19 14.74 -26.83
C ASP A 164 6.16 14.38 -25.32
N ASP A 165 5.63 15.27 -24.47
CA ASP A 165 5.41 14.99 -23.03
C ASP A 165 4.41 13.84 -22.82
N GLN A 166 3.33 13.81 -23.60
CA GLN A 166 2.34 12.71 -23.53
C GLN A 166 2.94 11.38 -23.97
N ILE A 167 3.67 11.35 -25.07
CA ILE A 167 4.37 10.16 -25.57
C ILE A 167 5.42 9.68 -24.56
N GLN A 168 6.18 10.59 -23.97
CA GLN A 168 7.17 10.27 -22.96
C GLN A 168 6.50 9.64 -21.73
N ARG A 169 5.36 10.17 -21.29
CA ARG A 169 4.62 9.60 -20.18
C ARG A 169 4.10 8.20 -20.49
N LEU A 170 3.51 7.99 -21.67
CA LEU A 170 3.05 6.66 -22.09
C LEU A 170 4.20 5.64 -22.12
N ASN A 171 5.36 6.04 -22.66
CA ASN A 171 6.55 5.19 -22.63
C ASN A 171 6.96 4.84 -21.20
N ALA A 172 6.97 5.81 -20.29
CA ALA A 172 7.33 5.57 -18.89
C ALA A 172 6.38 4.58 -18.21
N VAL A 173 5.07 4.70 -18.47
CA VAL A 173 4.03 3.77 -17.95
C VAL A 173 4.27 2.35 -18.49
N PHE A 174 4.44 2.20 -19.79
CA PHE A 174 4.61 0.90 -20.42
C PHE A 174 5.93 0.22 -20.03
N ASP A 175 7.03 0.96 -19.99
CA ASP A 175 8.33 0.44 -19.56
C ASP A 175 8.32 0.02 -18.09
N ARG A 176 7.63 0.80 -17.24
CA ARG A 176 7.44 0.44 -15.84
C ARG A 176 6.63 -0.83 -15.70
N PHE A 177 5.50 -0.96 -16.43
CA PHE A 177 4.68 -2.16 -16.46
C PHE A 177 5.47 -3.40 -16.90
N LYS A 178 6.27 -3.32 -17.95
CA LYS A 178 7.12 -4.44 -18.41
C LYS A 178 8.10 -4.91 -17.36
N SER A 179 8.66 -3.98 -16.59
CA SER A 179 9.68 -4.27 -15.57
C SER A 179 9.14 -4.62 -14.19
N LEU A 180 7.82 -4.55 -13.98
CA LEU A 180 7.17 -4.69 -12.69
C LEU A 180 7.36 -6.08 -12.08
N LYS A 181 7.69 -6.13 -10.79
CA LYS A 181 7.88 -7.37 -10.03
C LYS A 181 7.17 -7.30 -8.69
N PRO A 182 6.75 -8.46 -8.15
CA PRO A 182 6.20 -8.50 -6.80
C PRO A 182 7.20 -7.95 -5.76
N GLY A 183 6.77 -6.98 -4.96
CA GLY A 183 7.60 -6.26 -3.99
C GLY A 183 8.18 -4.94 -4.49
N ASP A 184 8.02 -4.59 -5.76
CA ASP A 184 8.40 -3.29 -6.29
C ASP A 184 7.56 -2.18 -5.66
N LEU A 185 8.18 -1.01 -5.54
CA LEU A 185 7.54 0.18 -4.99
C LEU A 185 7.35 1.25 -6.07
N GLU A 186 6.20 1.91 -6.03
CA GLU A 186 5.91 3.06 -6.86
C GLU A 186 5.45 4.24 -6.02
N GLY A 187 6.20 5.32 -6.07
CA GLY A 187 5.91 6.55 -5.34
C GLY A 187 5.16 7.60 -6.16
N ASP A 188 5.15 7.47 -7.49
CA ASP A 188 4.36 8.34 -8.35
C ASP A 188 2.93 7.83 -8.46
N VAL A 189 2.03 8.52 -7.76
CA VAL A 189 0.60 8.16 -7.70
C VAL A 189 -0.07 8.24 -9.06
N ASP A 190 0.32 9.21 -9.90
CA ASP A 190 -0.29 9.38 -11.21
C ASP A 190 0.21 8.31 -12.19
N LEU A 191 1.50 7.95 -12.11
CA LEU A 191 2.05 6.82 -12.87
C LEU A 191 1.39 5.50 -12.46
N TRP A 192 1.19 5.29 -11.16
CA TRP A 192 0.51 4.11 -10.64
C TRP A 192 -0.92 4.00 -11.17
N ARG A 193 -1.71 5.09 -11.08
CA ARG A 193 -3.09 5.11 -11.58
C ARG A 193 -3.17 4.78 -13.06
N GLU A 194 -2.32 5.41 -13.85
CA GLU A 194 -2.30 5.19 -15.31
C GLU A 194 -1.89 3.76 -15.66
N MET A 195 -0.93 3.18 -14.93
CA MET A 195 -0.59 1.76 -15.03
C MET A 195 -1.76 0.85 -14.67
N GLN A 196 -2.45 1.17 -13.55
CA GLN A 196 -3.61 0.42 -13.06
C GLN A 196 -4.79 0.48 -14.04
N ASP A 197 -5.07 1.65 -14.61
CA ASP A 197 -6.15 1.85 -15.56
C ASP A 197 -5.92 1.09 -16.89
N ARG A 198 -4.67 0.95 -17.32
CA ARG A 198 -4.30 0.31 -18.59
C ARG A 198 -4.00 -1.18 -18.47
N TYR A 199 -3.34 -1.58 -17.39
CA TYR A 199 -2.74 -2.91 -17.21
C TYR A 199 -3.11 -3.55 -15.88
N GLY A 200 -4.17 -3.09 -15.22
CA GLY A 200 -4.56 -3.55 -13.89
C GLY A 200 -4.94 -5.03 -13.81
N ASP A 201 -5.27 -5.66 -14.93
CA ASP A 201 -5.57 -7.10 -14.98
C ASP A 201 -4.34 -7.99 -14.81
N TYR A 202 -3.13 -7.43 -14.97
CA TYR A 202 -1.87 -8.18 -14.91
C TYR A 202 -1.15 -8.08 -13.57
N PHE A 203 -1.55 -7.15 -12.70
CA PHE A 203 -0.89 -6.97 -11.41
C PHE A 203 -1.82 -6.40 -10.36
N GLU A 204 -1.52 -6.71 -9.12
CA GLU A 204 -2.16 -6.09 -7.97
C GLU A 204 -1.14 -5.34 -7.13
N GLY A 205 -1.61 -4.31 -6.46
CA GLY A 205 -0.82 -3.58 -5.48
C GLY A 205 -1.68 -2.68 -4.62
N CYS A 206 -1.17 -2.39 -3.44
CA CYS A 206 -1.85 -1.54 -2.48
C CYS A 206 -0.85 -0.79 -1.61
N MET A 207 -1.35 0.09 -0.75
CA MET A 207 -0.57 0.85 0.23
C MET A 207 -0.84 0.34 1.65
N GLY A 208 -0.01 0.78 2.59
CA GLY A 208 -0.23 0.55 4.00
C GLY A 208 0.11 -0.86 4.47
N ALA A 209 -0.38 -1.20 5.65
CA ALA A 209 -0.15 -2.51 6.25
C ALA A 209 -0.84 -3.66 5.50
N GLU A 210 -1.87 -3.37 4.71
CA GLU A 210 -2.55 -4.35 3.86
C GLU A 210 -1.61 -4.91 2.79
N ALA A 211 -0.81 -4.05 2.15
CA ALA A 211 0.20 -4.47 1.19
C ALA A 211 1.22 -5.44 1.81
N ILE A 212 1.68 -5.08 3.01
CA ILE A 212 2.59 -5.93 3.78
C ILE A 212 1.94 -7.28 4.12
N GLN A 213 0.67 -7.27 4.55
CA GLN A 213 -0.06 -8.47 4.91
C GLN A 213 -0.22 -9.42 3.72
N LYS A 214 -0.66 -8.93 2.56
CA LYS A 214 -0.78 -9.73 1.33
C LYS A 214 0.55 -10.37 0.96
N ARG A 215 1.64 -9.58 0.95
CA ARG A 215 2.98 -10.10 0.66
C ARG A 215 3.47 -11.15 1.65
N LEU A 216 3.07 -11.06 2.93
CA LEU A 216 3.42 -12.05 3.94
C LEU A 216 2.58 -13.32 3.83
N GLN A 217 1.33 -13.23 3.36
CA GLN A 217 0.46 -14.38 3.10
C GLN A 217 0.99 -15.25 1.96
N ASP A 218 1.46 -14.61 0.89
CA ASP A 218 1.97 -15.28 -0.31
C ASP A 218 3.45 -15.67 -0.18
N PHE A 219 4.09 -15.40 0.97
CA PHE A 219 5.50 -15.62 1.16
C PHE A 219 5.83 -17.10 1.40
N ASP A 220 6.47 -17.74 0.43
CA ASP A 220 6.94 -19.12 0.56
C ASP A 220 8.25 -19.19 1.37
N LEU A 221 8.11 -19.64 2.63
CA LEU A 221 9.24 -19.78 3.56
C LEU A 221 10.23 -20.87 3.13
N GLU A 222 9.77 -21.97 2.52
CA GLU A 222 10.62 -23.08 2.13
C GLU A 222 11.46 -22.72 0.91
N ALA A 223 10.83 -22.16 -0.12
CA ALA A 223 11.53 -21.67 -1.30
C ALA A 223 12.56 -20.59 -0.94
N ALA A 224 12.17 -19.62 -0.09
CA ALA A 224 13.07 -18.58 0.40
C ALA A 224 14.27 -19.15 1.18
N SER A 225 14.04 -20.16 2.03
CA SER A 225 15.13 -20.83 2.77
C SER A 225 16.13 -21.50 1.84
N LYS A 226 15.63 -22.18 0.78
CA LYS A 226 16.47 -22.84 -0.21
C LYS A 226 17.30 -21.82 -1.00
N GLN A 227 16.65 -20.80 -1.52
CA GLN A 227 17.33 -19.73 -2.26
C GLN A 227 18.41 -19.03 -1.43
N LEU A 228 18.12 -18.71 -0.17
CA LEU A 228 19.08 -18.05 0.73
C LEU A 228 20.28 -18.95 1.04
N ARG A 229 20.13 -20.27 1.13
CA ARG A 229 21.26 -21.21 1.28
C ARG A 229 22.14 -21.20 0.05
N GLU A 230 21.58 -21.25 -1.13
CA GLU A 230 22.30 -21.17 -2.41
C GLU A 230 23.07 -19.83 -2.52
N GLU A 231 22.45 -18.72 -2.07
CA GLU A 231 23.12 -17.41 -2.01
C GLU A 231 24.28 -17.37 -1.01
N ILE A 232 24.18 -18.08 0.12
CA ILE A 232 25.24 -18.18 1.11
C ILE A 232 26.43 -18.99 0.59
N ASP A 233 26.16 -20.05 -0.16
CA ASP A 233 27.18 -20.94 -0.72
C ASP A 233 27.93 -20.27 -1.89
N SER A 234 27.23 -19.54 -2.75
CA SER A 234 27.80 -18.84 -3.90
C SER A 234 28.30 -17.42 -3.60
N GLY A 235 27.79 -16.79 -2.54
CA GLY A 235 28.04 -15.39 -2.22
C GLY A 235 29.28 -15.15 -1.34
N SER A 236 29.79 -13.92 -1.42
CA SER A 236 30.92 -13.46 -0.58
C SER A 236 30.61 -12.11 0.07
N GLY A 237 31.36 -11.77 1.11
CA GLY A 237 31.33 -10.45 1.76
C GLY A 237 29.97 -10.06 2.32
N GLN A 238 29.51 -8.84 2.01
CA GLN A 238 28.28 -8.25 2.55
C GLN A 238 27.01 -8.99 2.10
N ARG A 239 26.98 -9.52 0.85
CA ARG A 239 25.85 -10.28 0.33
C ARG A 239 25.60 -11.53 1.16
N LYS A 240 26.64 -12.30 1.43
CA LYS A 240 26.60 -13.48 2.32
C LYS A 240 26.12 -13.13 3.73
N ALA A 241 26.65 -12.05 4.31
CA ALA A 241 26.25 -11.61 5.64
C ALA A 241 24.77 -11.20 5.70
N ARG A 242 24.23 -10.56 4.64
CA ARG A 242 22.80 -10.21 4.52
C ARG A 242 21.94 -11.48 4.39
N ALA A 243 22.31 -12.40 3.51
CA ALA A 243 21.61 -13.65 3.33
C ALA A 243 21.54 -14.48 4.62
N LEU A 244 22.64 -14.57 5.39
CA LEU A 244 22.65 -15.23 6.70
C LEU A 244 21.68 -14.61 7.70
N LYS A 245 21.58 -13.28 7.75
CA LYS A 245 20.63 -12.59 8.64
C LYS A 245 19.17 -12.85 8.21
N ARG A 246 18.89 -12.86 6.92
CA ARG A 246 17.57 -13.20 6.37
C ARG A 246 17.21 -14.64 6.66
N LEU A 247 18.12 -15.58 6.38
CA LEU A 247 17.91 -17.01 6.64
C LEU A 247 17.59 -17.30 8.12
N LYS A 248 18.22 -16.56 9.04
CA LYS A 248 17.92 -16.71 10.47
C LYS A 248 16.45 -16.36 10.78
N VAL A 249 15.89 -15.34 10.15
CA VAL A 249 14.49 -14.95 10.33
C VAL A 249 13.56 -15.99 9.70
N VAL A 250 13.83 -16.40 8.47
CA VAL A 250 13.04 -17.43 7.75
C VAL A 250 13.02 -18.75 8.54
N ASN A 251 14.19 -19.23 9.01
CA ASN A 251 14.28 -20.45 9.80
C ASN A 251 13.52 -20.35 11.12
N ALA A 252 13.46 -19.17 11.76
CA ALA A 252 12.67 -18.99 12.97
C ALA A 252 11.18 -19.26 12.74
N PHE A 253 10.62 -18.80 11.60
CA PHE A 253 9.24 -19.12 11.22
C PHE A 253 9.04 -20.59 10.89
N LEU A 254 9.94 -21.19 10.11
CA LEU A 254 9.87 -22.61 9.76
C LEU A 254 9.93 -23.52 10.99
N THR A 255 10.81 -23.21 11.95
CA THR A 255 10.98 -24.01 13.16
C THR A 255 9.81 -23.90 14.13
N THR A 256 9.21 -22.71 14.24
CA THR A 256 8.10 -22.45 15.19
C THR A 256 6.74 -22.76 14.60
N GLY A 257 6.63 -22.90 13.27
CA GLY A 257 5.35 -23.05 12.57
C GLY A 257 4.46 -21.82 12.60
N ASN A 258 4.96 -20.68 13.04
CA ASN A 258 4.22 -19.41 13.02
C ASN A 258 4.14 -18.87 11.60
N LYS A 259 2.98 -18.29 11.27
CA LYS A 259 2.79 -17.64 9.97
C LYS A 259 3.33 -16.21 10.00
N PRO A 260 4.06 -15.77 8.96
CA PRO A 260 4.58 -14.41 8.87
C PRO A 260 3.51 -13.32 8.92
N GLU A 261 2.32 -13.57 8.40
CA GLU A 261 1.17 -12.65 8.42
C GLU A 261 0.79 -12.18 9.83
N ALA A 262 1.11 -12.97 10.88
CA ALA A 262 0.87 -12.60 12.28
C ALA A 262 1.68 -11.37 12.76
N MET A 263 2.63 -10.90 11.97
CA MET A 263 3.33 -9.63 12.22
C MET A 263 2.48 -8.39 11.87
N VAL A 264 1.34 -8.59 11.20
CA VAL A 264 0.35 -7.55 10.91
C VAL A 264 -0.89 -7.84 11.73
N LEU A 265 -1.31 -6.86 12.52
CA LEU A 265 -2.43 -6.99 13.44
C LEU A 265 -3.74 -6.62 12.74
N THR A 266 -4.71 -7.51 12.79
CA THR A 266 -6.11 -7.26 12.44
C THR A 266 -7.00 -7.19 13.68
N VAL A 267 -6.51 -7.76 14.77
CA VAL A 267 -7.19 -7.83 16.06
C VAL A 267 -6.20 -7.51 17.18
N ILE A 268 -6.59 -6.64 18.10
CA ILE A 268 -5.80 -6.31 19.29
C ILE A 268 -6.35 -7.09 20.48
N PRO A 269 -5.52 -7.86 21.21
CA PRO A 269 -5.93 -8.51 22.46
C PRO A 269 -6.11 -7.48 23.57
N VAL A 270 -7.21 -7.61 24.32
CA VAL A 270 -7.52 -6.73 25.46
C VAL A 270 -7.37 -7.54 26.73
N ILE A 271 -6.48 -7.12 27.62
CA ILE A 271 -6.23 -7.80 28.88
C ILE A 271 -7.44 -7.71 29.82
N PRO A 272 -7.60 -8.67 30.73
CA PRO A 272 -8.74 -8.71 31.66
C PRO A 272 -8.91 -7.41 32.45
N PRO A 273 -10.16 -7.00 32.76
CA PRO A 273 -10.44 -5.72 33.42
C PRO A 273 -9.75 -5.51 34.77
N ASP A 274 -9.60 -6.57 35.57
CA ASP A 274 -8.92 -6.45 36.87
C ASP A 274 -7.42 -6.29 36.80
N LEU A 275 -6.80 -6.55 35.61
CA LEU A 275 -5.38 -6.29 35.35
C LEU A 275 -5.14 -4.85 34.84
N ARG A 276 -6.20 -4.09 34.56
CA ARG A 276 -6.18 -2.66 34.18
C ARG A 276 -7.25 -1.90 34.95
N PRO A 277 -7.15 -1.86 36.28
CA PRO A 277 -8.25 -1.37 37.11
C PRO A 277 -8.49 0.14 36.94
N MET A 278 -9.75 0.53 37.10
CA MET A 278 -10.16 1.90 37.33
C MET A 278 -10.68 2.00 38.76
N VAL A 279 -10.03 2.77 39.60
CA VAL A 279 -10.33 2.94 41.00
C VAL A 279 -10.80 4.36 41.32
N GLN A 280 -11.78 4.50 42.16
CA GLN A 280 -12.25 5.78 42.65
C GLN A 280 -11.37 6.23 43.83
N LEU A 281 -10.82 7.42 43.74
CA LEU A 281 -10.05 8.04 44.80
C LEU A 281 -10.98 8.87 45.70
N ASP A 282 -10.47 9.21 46.88
CA ASP A 282 -11.13 10.16 47.78
C ASP A 282 -11.39 11.49 47.04
N GLY A 283 -12.59 12.02 47.18
CA GLY A 283 -13.03 13.21 46.46
C GLY A 283 -13.66 12.96 45.09
N GLY A 284 -14.02 11.70 44.75
CA GLY A 284 -14.81 11.35 43.56
C GLY A 284 -14.01 11.31 42.26
N ARG A 285 -12.69 11.51 42.29
CA ARG A 285 -11.79 11.36 41.12
C ARG A 285 -11.50 9.90 40.83
N PHE A 286 -11.35 9.55 39.57
CA PHE A 286 -10.95 8.21 39.16
C PHE A 286 -9.47 8.19 38.78
N ALA A 287 -8.76 7.16 39.27
CA ALA A 287 -7.44 6.77 38.77
C ALA A 287 -7.58 5.53 37.90
N THR A 288 -6.98 5.53 36.73
CA THR A 288 -7.05 4.42 35.79
C THR A 288 -5.65 4.00 35.34
N SER A 289 -5.52 2.78 34.87
CA SER A 289 -4.30 2.32 34.21
C SER A 289 -4.17 2.99 32.83
N ASP A 290 -2.95 3.37 32.42
CA ASP A 290 -2.64 3.93 31.09
C ASP A 290 -3.08 3.01 29.94
N LEU A 291 -3.18 1.70 30.20
CA LEU A 291 -3.71 0.73 29.21
C LEU A 291 -5.17 1.00 28.82
N ASN A 292 -5.98 1.61 29.70
CA ASN A 292 -7.36 1.96 29.38
C ASN A 292 -7.46 3.12 28.38
N ASP A 293 -6.47 4.02 28.37
CA ASP A 293 -6.41 5.12 27.42
C ASP A 293 -5.95 4.65 26.02
N LEU A 294 -5.23 3.52 25.96
CA LEU A 294 -4.79 2.92 24.69
C LEU A 294 -5.91 2.13 24.00
N TYR A 295 -6.86 1.58 24.75
CA TYR A 295 -7.99 0.82 24.20
C TYR A 295 -9.19 1.71 23.86
#